data_518ef2e2f5b51f1427f69a0afaafffec
#
_entry.id   518ef2e2f5b51f1427f69a0afaafffec
#
_cell.length_a   1.000
_cell.length_b   1.000
_cell.length_c   1.000
_cell.angle_alpha   90.00
_cell.angle_beta   90.00
_cell.angle_gamma   90.00
#
_symmetry.space_group_name_H-M   'P 1'
#
loop_
_entity.id
_entity.type
_entity.pdbx_description
1 polymer ?
#
loop_
_entity_poly.entity_id
_entity_poly.type
_entity_poly.pdbx_seq_one_letter_code
_entity_poly.pdbx_strand_id
1 'polypeptide(L)'
;MDYFPEPTLPDESGSVWDETMVEWLTRSTHPRARAVREFINRSLSCFPPKYADSLSKKLHDNFQSHLFELIVGRYLQVLGAEIEPEPLGTNNTRIDFRATFSDGVIASVECVSKQFNQEAQRTMARHENMARVLDDAGPTKWAIEFRRLPEARSPDEFEPYVDKARSFYASLPEPIADGPPPIFAWEGDRGQMELEAIPFPKGTKANHFGPVVTFMDNSIERLRYALKDFQKRKQAIGAVPPVFLAIDCPFNGPDSEDFDQALFGQTVDHRDMHSGKSLGITFNPNGLFVTDKGIPFAGVLAFLKLSMVGAADPVLYLNPYQRWKLPAALASHETRVWTSGIKMTAATREPTINLLRFVEYN
;
A
#
# COMPACT_ATOMS: atom_id res chain seq x y z
N MET A 1 23.93 -4.90 -15.54
CA MET A 1 23.27 -3.87 -16.37
C MET A 1 22.51 -2.99 -15.43
N ASP A 2 22.73 -1.67 -15.46
CA ASP A 2 21.97 -0.75 -14.59
C ASP A 2 20.73 -0.30 -15.34
N TYR A 3 19.59 -0.79 -14.89
CA TYR A 3 18.28 -0.45 -15.47
C TYR A 3 17.82 0.96 -15.07
N PHE A 4 18.24 1.41 -13.88
CA PHE A 4 18.09 2.78 -13.39
C PHE A 4 19.49 3.32 -13.06
N PRO A 5 20.18 3.97 -14.03
CA PRO A 5 21.53 4.48 -13.82
C PRO A 5 21.56 5.64 -12.83
N GLU A 6 22.70 5.84 -12.19
CA GLU A 6 22.93 7.01 -11.33
C GLU A 6 22.89 8.28 -12.17
N PRO A 7 22.22 9.36 -11.73
CA PRO A 7 22.21 10.64 -12.42
C PRO A 7 23.62 11.20 -12.60
N THR A 8 23.88 11.81 -13.75
CA THR A 8 25.20 12.39 -14.07
C THR A 8 25.46 13.73 -13.38
N LEU A 9 24.41 14.42 -12.95
CA LEU A 9 24.49 15.70 -12.25
C LEU A 9 23.94 15.55 -10.84
N PRO A 10 24.61 16.12 -9.81
CA PRO A 10 24.11 16.10 -8.45
C PRO A 10 22.78 16.87 -8.33
N ASP A 11 21.76 16.21 -7.82
CA ASP A 11 20.48 16.81 -7.49
C ASP A 11 19.91 16.12 -6.25
N GLU A 12 20.16 16.71 -5.09
CA GLU A 12 19.71 16.18 -3.80
C GLU A 12 18.29 16.64 -3.42
N SER A 13 17.61 17.39 -4.30
CA SER A 13 16.25 17.82 -4.04
C SER A 13 15.31 16.61 -3.86
N GLY A 14 14.34 16.77 -2.97
CA GLY A 14 13.23 15.83 -2.87
C GLY A 14 12.39 15.81 -4.15
N SER A 15 11.30 15.05 -4.14
CA SER A 15 10.33 15.11 -5.24
C SER A 15 9.84 16.54 -5.42
N VAL A 16 9.87 17.04 -6.65
CA VAL A 16 9.33 18.36 -7.00
C VAL A 16 7.84 18.28 -7.30
N TRP A 17 7.24 19.48 -7.44
CA TRP A 17 5.82 19.67 -7.58
C TRP A 17 5.19 18.88 -8.72
N ASP A 18 4.74 18.19 -9.17
CA ASP A 18 4.17 17.51 -10.36
C ASP A 18 5.10 16.43 -10.97
N GLU A 19 5.95 15.85 -10.16
CA GLU A 19 6.90 14.85 -10.59
C GLU A 19 6.42 13.43 -10.30
N THR A 20 6.57 12.54 -11.27
CA THR A 20 6.34 11.11 -11.02
C THR A 20 7.53 10.49 -10.29
N MET A 21 7.31 9.33 -9.65
CA MET A 21 8.37 8.60 -8.98
C MET A 21 9.53 8.23 -9.93
N VAL A 22 9.23 7.86 -11.17
CA VAL A 22 10.26 7.53 -12.17
C VAL A 22 11.08 8.75 -12.54
N GLU A 23 10.44 9.89 -12.74
CA GLU A 23 11.13 11.16 -13.03
C GLU A 23 12.06 11.53 -11.88
N TRP A 24 11.57 11.45 -10.63
CA TRP A 24 12.39 11.68 -9.45
C TRP A 24 13.57 10.71 -9.35
N LEU A 25 13.36 9.42 -9.51
CA LEU A 25 14.42 8.42 -9.48
C LEU A 25 15.47 8.63 -10.59
N THR A 26 15.05 9.16 -11.75
CA THR A 26 15.96 9.37 -12.89
C THR A 26 16.90 10.56 -12.68
N ARG A 27 16.45 11.61 -11.98
CA ARG A 27 17.25 12.84 -11.81
C ARG A 27 17.91 12.98 -10.45
N SER A 28 17.30 12.44 -9.38
CA SER A 28 17.70 12.75 -8.02
C SER A 28 18.85 11.91 -7.50
N THR A 29 19.86 12.55 -6.93
CA THR A 29 20.94 11.92 -6.15
C THR A 29 20.61 11.82 -4.65
N HIS A 30 19.40 12.18 -4.26
CA HIS A 30 18.94 12.08 -2.88
C HIS A 30 19.14 10.64 -2.34
N PRO A 31 19.62 10.44 -1.10
CA PRO A 31 19.91 9.11 -0.55
C PRO A 31 18.77 8.09 -0.69
N ARG A 32 17.52 8.53 -0.52
CA ARG A 32 16.35 7.65 -0.74
C ARG A 32 16.19 7.24 -2.20
N ALA A 33 16.38 8.15 -3.15
CA ALA A 33 16.30 7.83 -4.58
C ALA A 33 17.38 6.82 -4.97
N ARG A 34 18.62 7.03 -4.50
CA ARG A 34 19.74 6.10 -4.70
C ARG A 34 19.38 4.71 -4.16
N ALA A 35 18.93 4.61 -2.92
CA ALA A 35 18.58 3.34 -2.30
C ALA A 35 17.49 2.59 -3.07
N VAL A 36 16.46 3.30 -3.57
CA VAL A 36 15.40 2.69 -4.41
C VAL A 36 15.97 2.18 -5.74
N ARG A 37 16.81 2.97 -6.43
CA ARG A 37 17.47 2.52 -7.67
C ARG A 37 18.33 1.28 -7.43
N GLU A 38 19.16 1.28 -6.39
CA GLU A 38 20.00 0.14 -6.03
C GLU A 38 19.17 -1.12 -5.77
N PHE A 39 18.05 -0.98 -5.05
CA PHE A 39 17.13 -2.08 -4.84
C PHE A 39 16.57 -2.61 -6.16
N ILE A 40 16.05 -1.73 -7.03
CA ILE A 40 15.49 -2.11 -8.32
C ILE A 40 16.54 -2.82 -9.16
N ASN A 41 17.73 -2.23 -9.33
CA ASN A 41 18.82 -2.79 -10.13
C ASN A 41 19.27 -4.16 -9.61
N ARG A 42 19.48 -4.28 -8.29
CA ARG A 42 19.84 -5.54 -7.64
C ARG A 42 18.75 -6.60 -7.81
N SER A 43 17.51 -6.20 -7.64
CA SER A 43 16.37 -7.13 -7.76
C SER A 43 16.20 -7.60 -9.20
N LEU A 44 16.23 -6.71 -10.18
CA LEU A 44 16.14 -7.08 -11.59
C LEU A 44 17.27 -8.02 -12.02
N SER A 45 18.50 -7.85 -11.49
CA SER A 45 19.64 -8.73 -11.80
C SER A 45 19.44 -10.19 -11.33
N CYS A 46 18.49 -10.44 -10.45
CA CYS A 46 18.17 -11.78 -9.98
C CYS A 46 17.13 -12.52 -10.84
N PHE A 47 16.63 -11.89 -11.89
CA PHE A 47 15.70 -12.50 -12.85
C PHE A 47 16.37 -12.82 -14.20
N PRO A 48 15.75 -13.67 -15.01
CA PRO A 48 16.22 -13.89 -16.39
C PRO A 48 16.29 -12.58 -17.16
N PRO A 49 17.36 -12.31 -17.94
CA PRO A 49 17.58 -11.02 -18.60
C PRO A 49 16.38 -10.53 -19.41
N LYS A 50 15.75 -11.40 -20.18
CA LYS A 50 14.57 -11.05 -20.99
C LYS A 50 13.41 -10.52 -20.16
N TYR A 51 13.17 -11.11 -18.98
CA TYR A 51 12.12 -10.65 -18.07
C TYR A 51 12.53 -9.35 -17.39
N ALA A 52 13.76 -9.25 -16.92
CA ALA A 52 14.28 -8.04 -16.29
C ALA A 52 14.20 -6.82 -17.24
N ASP A 53 14.57 -6.99 -18.52
CA ASP A 53 14.44 -5.95 -19.55
C ASP A 53 12.97 -5.56 -19.80
N SER A 54 12.07 -6.53 -19.80
CA SER A 54 10.63 -6.27 -19.95
C SER A 54 10.07 -5.53 -18.73
N LEU A 55 10.39 -5.99 -17.53
CA LEU A 55 9.88 -5.41 -16.28
C LEU A 55 10.44 -3.99 -16.06
N SER A 56 11.71 -3.74 -16.39
CA SER A 56 12.30 -2.40 -16.28
C SER A 56 11.57 -1.38 -17.15
N LYS A 57 11.15 -1.76 -18.37
CA LYS A 57 10.34 -0.89 -19.25
C LYS A 57 8.95 -0.64 -18.65
N LYS A 58 8.31 -1.70 -18.16
CA LYS A 58 6.99 -1.61 -17.52
C LYS A 58 7.03 -0.73 -16.26
N LEU A 59 8.14 -0.69 -15.51
CA LEU A 59 8.33 0.22 -14.38
C LEU A 59 8.21 1.70 -14.79
N HIS A 60 8.61 2.06 -15.99
CA HIS A 60 8.43 3.43 -16.50
C HIS A 60 6.98 3.76 -16.82
N ASP A 61 6.17 2.78 -17.19
CA ASP A 61 4.76 2.99 -17.55
C ASP A 61 3.86 3.00 -16.32
N ASN A 62 4.09 2.08 -15.39
CA ASN A 62 3.32 1.94 -14.16
C ASN A 62 4.21 1.49 -13.00
N PHE A 63 4.90 2.46 -12.41
CA PHE A 63 5.94 2.23 -11.42
C PHE A 63 5.46 1.37 -10.25
N GLN A 64 4.36 1.75 -9.60
CA GLN A 64 3.89 1.11 -8.38
C GLN A 64 3.55 -0.37 -8.58
N SER A 65 2.79 -0.67 -9.64
CA SER A 65 2.36 -2.03 -9.93
C SER A 65 3.55 -2.96 -10.21
N HIS A 66 4.50 -2.49 -11.02
CA HIS A 66 5.64 -3.31 -11.41
C HIS A 66 6.76 -3.33 -10.36
N LEU A 67 6.86 -2.30 -9.51
CA LEU A 67 7.68 -2.37 -8.30
C LEU A 67 7.14 -3.43 -7.33
N PHE A 68 5.82 -3.50 -7.17
CA PHE A 68 5.21 -4.53 -6.34
C PHE A 68 5.45 -5.94 -6.90
N GLU A 69 5.30 -6.13 -8.22
CA GLU A 69 5.64 -7.38 -8.89
C GLU A 69 7.11 -7.77 -8.63
N LEU A 70 8.05 -6.81 -8.76
CA LEU A 70 9.46 -7.02 -8.45
C LEU A 70 9.70 -7.43 -6.99
N ILE A 71 9.01 -6.78 -6.04
CA ILE A 71 9.08 -7.08 -4.60
C ILE A 71 8.60 -8.51 -4.33
N VAL A 72 7.45 -8.89 -4.87
CA VAL A 72 6.89 -10.24 -4.68
C VAL A 72 7.82 -11.30 -5.25
N GLY A 73 8.32 -11.11 -6.45
CA GLY A 73 9.26 -12.06 -7.06
C GLY A 73 10.54 -12.22 -6.22
N ARG A 74 11.12 -11.10 -5.72
CA ARG A 74 12.29 -11.14 -4.82
C ARG A 74 11.96 -11.81 -3.49
N TYR A 75 10.81 -11.54 -2.94
CA TYR A 75 10.32 -12.17 -1.72
C TYR A 75 10.27 -13.70 -1.87
N LEU A 76 9.68 -14.21 -2.94
CA LEU A 76 9.62 -15.65 -3.21
C LEU A 76 11.02 -16.27 -3.36
N GLN A 77 11.96 -15.58 -4.02
CA GLN A 77 13.36 -16.04 -4.12
C GLN A 77 14.07 -16.12 -2.76
N VAL A 78 13.83 -15.14 -1.87
CA VAL A 78 14.39 -15.15 -0.51
C VAL A 78 13.79 -16.28 0.32
N LEU A 79 12.55 -16.68 0.05
CA LEU A 79 11.95 -17.90 0.62
C LEU A 79 12.57 -19.19 0.08
N GLY A 80 13.56 -19.12 -0.79
CA GLY A 80 14.24 -20.26 -1.39
C GLY A 80 13.46 -20.88 -2.55
N ALA A 81 12.53 -20.16 -3.16
CA ALA A 81 11.83 -20.66 -4.34
C ALA A 81 12.60 -20.34 -5.63
N GLU A 82 12.64 -21.30 -6.54
CA GLU A 82 12.99 -21.07 -7.94
C GLU A 82 11.79 -20.45 -8.66
N ILE A 83 12.01 -19.33 -9.37
CA ILE A 83 10.95 -18.49 -9.94
C ILE A 83 10.98 -18.59 -11.46
N GLU A 84 9.84 -18.95 -12.04
CA GLU A 84 9.52 -18.79 -13.46
C GLU A 84 8.57 -17.58 -13.60
N PRO A 85 9.04 -16.44 -14.13
CA PRO A 85 8.19 -15.28 -14.34
C PRO A 85 7.33 -15.43 -15.59
N GLU A 86 6.13 -14.91 -15.55
CA GLU A 86 5.12 -14.89 -16.63
C GLU A 86 4.90 -16.28 -17.29
N PRO A 87 4.78 -17.38 -16.50
CA PRO A 87 4.56 -18.70 -17.09
C PRO A 87 3.23 -18.77 -17.85
N LEU A 88 3.24 -19.48 -18.96
CA LEU A 88 2.02 -19.71 -19.72
C LEU A 88 1.13 -20.73 -19.00
N GLY A 89 -0.11 -20.34 -18.72
CA GLY A 89 -1.14 -21.22 -18.17
C GLY A 89 -1.81 -22.09 -19.24
N THR A 90 -2.64 -23.03 -18.81
CA THR A 90 -3.34 -24.01 -19.70
C THR A 90 -4.34 -23.36 -20.64
N ASN A 91 -4.80 -22.13 -20.34
CA ASN A 91 -5.77 -21.36 -21.12
C ASN A 91 -5.14 -20.22 -21.92
N ASN A 92 -3.83 -20.26 -22.19
CA ASN A 92 -3.05 -19.22 -22.86
C ASN A 92 -3.01 -17.86 -22.11
N THR A 93 -3.37 -17.82 -20.84
CA THR A 93 -3.15 -16.65 -20.00
C THR A 93 -1.82 -16.79 -19.26
N ARG A 94 -1.26 -15.66 -18.83
CA ARG A 94 -0.03 -15.62 -18.04
C ARG A 94 -0.39 -15.22 -16.62
N ILE A 95 0.25 -15.86 -15.66
CA ILE A 95 0.29 -15.47 -14.26
C ILE A 95 1.65 -14.83 -13.97
N ASP A 96 1.76 -13.98 -12.98
CA ASP A 96 3.01 -13.26 -12.77
C ASP A 96 4.18 -14.18 -12.41
N PHE A 97 3.94 -15.16 -11.52
CA PHE A 97 5.00 -16.10 -11.11
C PHE A 97 4.50 -17.53 -10.94
N ARG A 98 5.37 -18.48 -11.33
CA ARG A 98 5.36 -19.85 -10.84
C ARG A 98 6.58 -20.03 -9.95
N ALA A 99 6.36 -20.45 -8.70
CA ALA A 99 7.39 -20.63 -7.68
C ALA A 99 7.53 -22.11 -7.35
N THR A 100 8.71 -22.69 -7.49
CA THR A 100 9.04 -24.05 -7.07
C THR A 100 9.82 -23.97 -5.77
N PHE A 101 9.25 -24.45 -4.68
CA PHE A 101 9.86 -24.40 -3.35
C PHE A 101 10.74 -25.64 -3.08
N SER A 102 11.65 -25.50 -2.10
CA SER A 102 12.59 -26.56 -1.73
C SER A 102 11.93 -27.86 -1.24
N ASP A 103 10.68 -27.81 -0.77
CA ASP A 103 9.87 -28.97 -0.38
C ASP A 103 9.15 -29.64 -1.57
N GLY A 104 9.47 -29.22 -2.80
CA GLY A 104 8.93 -29.71 -4.05
C GLY A 104 7.51 -29.20 -4.37
N VAL A 105 6.94 -28.33 -3.55
CA VAL A 105 5.64 -27.72 -3.85
C VAL A 105 5.81 -26.63 -4.90
N ILE A 106 4.98 -26.69 -5.93
CA ILE A 106 4.88 -25.65 -6.96
C ILE A 106 3.64 -24.81 -6.65
N ALA A 107 3.79 -23.51 -6.64
CA ALA A 107 2.70 -22.57 -6.43
C ALA A 107 2.69 -21.50 -7.52
N SER A 108 1.53 -21.02 -7.87
CA SER A 108 1.36 -19.86 -8.75
C SER A 108 1.02 -18.63 -7.92
N VAL A 109 1.60 -17.49 -8.26
CA VAL A 109 1.37 -16.21 -7.56
C VAL A 109 1.01 -15.14 -8.57
N GLU A 110 -0.08 -14.45 -8.31
CA GLU A 110 -0.55 -13.30 -9.07
C GLU A 110 -0.47 -12.05 -8.21
N CYS A 111 0.10 -10.98 -8.74
CA CYS A 111 0.27 -9.71 -8.06
C CYS A 111 -0.90 -8.79 -8.36
N VAL A 112 -1.53 -8.28 -7.32
CA VAL A 112 -2.63 -7.33 -7.42
C VAL A 112 -2.21 -6.03 -6.74
N SER A 113 -1.96 -5.01 -7.54
CA SER A 113 -1.66 -3.68 -7.07
C SER A 113 -2.71 -2.70 -7.55
N LYS A 114 -2.99 -1.68 -6.75
CA LYS A 114 -3.86 -0.59 -7.17
C LYS A 114 -3.15 0.19 -8.26
N GLN A 115 -3.68 0.14 -9.47
CA GLN A 115 -3.14 0.92 -10.58
C GLN A 115 -3.51 2.39 -10.40
N PHE A 116 -2.52 3.23 -10.19
CA PHE A 116 -2.65 4.67 -10.36
C PHE A 116 -2.12 5.03 -11.74
N ASN A 117 -2.96 5.65 -12.56
CA ASN A 117 -2.46 6.23 -13.81
C ASN A 117 -1.49 7.38 -13.51
N GLN A 118 -0.72 7.81 -14.50
CA GLN A 118 0.28 8.87 -14.30
C GLN A 118 -0.32 10.16 -13.73
N GLU A 119 -1.54 10.54 -14.13
CA GLU A 119 -2.20 11.73 -13.59
C GLU A 119 -2.55 11.57 -12.10
N ALA A 120 -2.99 10.39 -11.68
CA ALA A 120 -3.22 10.13 -10.25
C ALA A 120 -1.90 10.17 -9.45
N GLN A 121 -0.79 9.66 -10.00
CA GLN A 121 0.53 9.76 -9.38
C GLN A 121 0.97 11.23 -9.24
N ARG A 122 0.82 12.03 -10.30
CA ARG A 122 1.11 13.48 -10.25
C ARG A 122 0.23 14.21 -9.24
N THR A 123 -1.06 13.88 -9.17
CA THR A 123 -1.97 14.44 -8.16
C THR A 123 -1.53 14.11 -6.75
N MET A 124 -1.11 12.87 -6.49
CA MET A 124 -0.57 12.48 -5.18
C MET A 124 0.70 13.26 -4.85
N ALA A 125 1.64 13.37 -5.78
CA ALA A 125 2.87 14.13 -5.59
C ALA A 125 2.58 15.62 -5.30
N ARG A 126 1.62 16.23 -6.02
CA ARG A 126 1.16 17.60 -5.75
C ARG A 126 0.62 17.73 -4.33
N HIS A 127 -0.28 16.83 -3.91
CA HIS A 127 -0.87 16.88 -2.56
C HIS A 127 0.18 16.71 -1.46
N GLU A 128 1.16 15.80 -1.64
CA GLU A 128 2.27 15.65 -0.69
C GLU A 128 3.12 16.92 -0.59
N ASN A 129 3.41 17.57 -1.73
CA ASN A 129 4.15 18.82 -1.72
C ASN A 129 3.36 19.98 -1.09
N MET A 130 2.04 20.09 -1.38
CA MET A 130 1.16 21.06 -0.74
C MET A 130 1.14 20.86 0.78
N ALA A 131 0.93 19.63 1.23
CA ALA A 131 0.92 19.29 2.65
C ALA A 131 2.24 19.70 3.31
N ARG A 132 3.39 19.38 2.71
CA ARG A 132 4.69 19.76 3.23
C ARG A 132 4.87 21.27 3.36
N VAL A 133 4.47 22.05 2.34
CA VAL A 133 4.57 23.51 2.38
C VAL A 133 3.67 24.10 3.47
N LEU A 134 2.47 23.53 3.67
CA LEU A 134 1.57 23.95 4.73
C LEU A 134 2.10 23.56 6.12
N ASP A 135 2.71 22.38 6.25
CA ASP A 135 3.34 21.91 7.49
C ASP A 135 4.53 22.79 7.87
N ASP A 136 5.39 23.15 6.92
CA ASP A 136 6.54 24.05 7.15
C ASP A 136 6.10 25.44 7.59
N ALA A 137 4.91 25.87 7.19
CA ALA A 137 4.28 27.14 7.59
C ALA A 137 3.43 27.01 8.87
N GLY A 138 3.25 25.78 9.38
CA GLY A 138 2.26 25.44 10.39
C GLY A 138 2.60 25.88 11.82
N PRO A 139 1.61 25.90 12.73
CA PRO A 139 1.77 26.26 14.12
C PRO A 139 2.38 25.10 14.93
N THR A 140 3.19 25.44 15.93
CA THR A 140 3.88 24.42 16.76
C THR A 140 3.01 23.78 17.85
N LYS A 141 1.81 24.33 18.10
CA LYS A 141 0.90 23.86 19.17
C LYS A 141 -0.30 23.09 18.66
N TRP A 142 -0.47 23.02 17.35
CA TRP A 142 -1.61 22.40 16.69
C TRP A 142 -1.13 21.42 15.64
N ALA A 143 -1.79 20.26 15.53
CA ALA A 143 -1.73 19.42 14.33
C ALA A 143 -2.71 19.98 13.29
N ILE A 144 -2.32 19.99 12.03
CA ILE A 144 -3.22 20.42 10.96
C ILE A 144 -3.65 19.22 10.15
N GLU A 145 -4.95 18.97 10.15
CA GLU A 145 -5.56 17.99 9.25
C GLU A 145 -5.99 18.68 7.95
N PHE A 146 -5.52 18.17 6.83
CA PHE A 146 -5.89 18.65 5.49
C PHE A 146 -7.15 17.90 5.02
N ARG A 147 -8.34 18.46 5.24
CA ARG A 147 -9.60 17.87 4.83
C ARG A 147 -9.81 17.98 3.33
N ARG A 148 -9.36 19.07 2.73
CA ARG A 148 -9.39 19.31 1.29
C ARG A 148 -8.19 20.15 0.87
N LEU A 149 -7.57 19.77 -0.24
CA LEU A 149 -6.51 20.54 -0.90
C LEU A 149 -6.98 21.00 -2.29
N PRO A 150 -6.53 22.18 -2.75
CA PRO A 150 -6.88 22.69 -4.08
C PRO A 150 -6.20 21.89 -5.19
N GLU A 151 -6.62 22.11 -6.44
CA GLU A 151 -6.02 21.48 -7.63
C GLU A 151 -4.87 22.33 -8.23
N ALA A 152 -4.05 22.95 -7.37
CA ALA A 152 -2.90 23.72 -7.84
C ALA A 152 -1.84 22.80 -8.47
N ARG A 153 -1.31 23.21 -9.63
CA ARG A 153 -0.34 22.43 -10.43
C ARG A 153 1.08 22.96 -10.34
N SER A 154 1.28 24.09 -9.66
CA SER A 154 2.60 24.67 -9.43
C SER A 154 2.65 25.37 -8.06
N PRO A 155 3.85 25.64 -7.51
CA PRO A 155 4.01 26.43 -6.31
C PRO A 155 3.34 27.81 -6.41
N ASP A 156 3.48 28.50 -7.54
CA ASP A 156 2.91 29.83 -7.74
C ASP A 156 1.37 29.84 -7.67
N GLU A 157 0.73 28.79 -8.21
CA GLU A 157 -0.72 28.60 -8.09
C GLU A 157 -1.16 28.29 -6.66
N PHE A 158 -0.27 27.74 -5.84
CA PHE A 158 -0.55 27.38 -4.44
C PHE A 158 -0.22 28.48 -3.43
N GLU A 159 0.67 29.43 -3.75
CA GLU A 159 1.09 30.48 -2.82
C GLU A 159 -0.08 31.29 -2.21
N PRO A 160 -1.14 31.65 -2.94
CA PRO A 160 -2.31 32.31 -2.33
C PRO A 160 -2.99 31.49 -1.23
N TYR A 161 -2.97 30.15 -1.35
CA TYR A 161 -3.50 29.24 -0.34
C TYR A 161 -2.61 29.20 0.90
N VAL A 162 -1.29 29.22 0.71
CA VAL A 162 -0.31 29.26 1.81
C VAL A 162 -0.47 30.53 2.63
N ASP A 163 -0.66 31.69 1.99
CA ASP A 163 -0.88 32.96 2.69
C ASP A 163 -2.16 32.96 3.52
N LYS A 164 -3.23 32.33 3.01
CA LYS A 164 -4.48 32.16 3.75
C LYS A 164 -4.31 31.20 4.92
N ALA A 165 -3.59 30.09 4.72
CA ALA A 165 -3.26 29.15 5.79
C ALA A 165 -2.41 29.81 6.89
N ARG A 166 -1.38 30.59 6.54
CA ARG A 166 -0.57 31.38 7.51
C ARG A 166 -1.44 32.32 8.33
N SER A 167 -2.38 32.99 7.67
CA SER A 167 -3.32 33.90 8.35
C SER A 167 -4.21 33.14 9.34
N PHE A 168 -4.70 31.98 8.95
CA PHE A 168 -5.45 31.08 9.82
C PHE A 168 -4.59 30.62 11.01
N TYR A 169 -3.37 30.13 10.77
CA TYR A 169 -2.47 29.66 11.83
C TYR A 169 -2.15 30.78 12.85
N ALA A 170 -1.96 32.01 12.36
CA ALA A 170 -1.74 33.18 13.25
C ALA A 170 -2.98 33.54 14.09
N SER A 171 -4.17 33.17 13.65
CA SER A 171 -5.44 33.41 14.35
C SER A 171 -5.81 32.32 15.36
N LEU A 172 -5.11 31.18 15.37
CA LEU A 172 -5.44 30.08 16.26
C LEU A 172 -5.28 30.47 17.73
N PRO A 173 -6.28 30.19 18.58
CA PRO A 173 -6.19 30.46 20.01
C PRO A 173 -5.19 29.52 20.70
N GLU A 174 -4.95 29.70 22.00
CA GLU A 174 -4.29 28.65 22.78
C GLU A 174 -5.15 27.36 22.76
N PRO A 175 -4.52 26.17 22.57
CA PRO A 175 -5.25 24.92 22.49
C PRO A 175 -6.06 24.62 23.75
N ILE A 176 -7.35 24.33 23.58
CA ILE A 176 -8.26 23.88 24.65
C ILE A 176 -8.61 22.41 24.36
N ALA A 177 -8.33 21.53 25.32
CA ALA A 177 -8.42 20.08 25.12
C ALA A 177 -9.83 19.56 24.71
N ASP A 178 -10.90 20.22 25.18
CA ASP A 178 -12.28 19.79 24.98
C ASP A 178 -13.13 20.76 24.13
N GLY A 179 -12.47 21.68 23.42
CA GLY A 179 -13.15 22.61 22.51
C GLY A 179 -13.35 22.03 21.12
N PRO A 180 -14.33 22.51 20.34
CA PRO A 180 -14.46 22.14 18.94
C PRO A 180 -13.21 22.58 18.19
N PRO A 181 -12.65 21.72 17.30
CA PRO A 181 -11.45 22.06 16.54
C PRO A 181 -11.75 23.25 15.62
N PRO A 182 -10.89 24.28 15.57
CA PRO A 182 -10.99 25.34 14.59
C PRO A 182 -10.91 24.80 13.16
N ILE A 183 -11.88 25.15 12.32
CA ILE A 183 -11.94 24.77 10.91
C ILE A 183 -11.79 26.03 10.07
N PHE A 184 -10.95 25.95 9.05
CA PHE A 184 -10.75 26.98 8.06
C PHE A 184 -11.13 26.42 6.68
N ALA A 185 -11.95 27.16 5.94
CA ALA A 185 -12.28 26.87 4.56
C ALA A 185 -12.09 28.12 3.71
N TRP A 186 -11.45 27.97 2.56
CA TRP A 186 -11.25 29.06 1.61
C TRP A 186 -11.37 28.53 0.18
N GLU A 187 -12.11 29.28 -0.66
CA GLU A 187 -12.26 29.02 -2.09
C GLU A 187 -11.36 29.97 -2.86
N GLY A 188 -10.49 29.44 -3.67
CA GLY A 188 -9.61 30.16 -4.56
C GLY A 188 -9.76 29.70 -6.02
N ASP A 189 -8.90 30.22 -6.90
CA ASP A 189 -8.97 29.95 -8.35
C ASP A 189 -8.75 28.46 -8.71
N ARG A 190 -8.12 27.70 -7.82
CA ARG A 190 -7.83 26.27 -8.00
C ARG A 190 -8.69 25.38 -7.11
N GLY A 191 -9.81 25.87 -6.63
CA GLY A 191 -10.76 25.16 -5.79
C GLY A 191 -10.59 25.43 -4.30
N GLN A 192 -11.27 24.62 -3.51
CA GLN A 192 -11.37 24.80 -2.07
C GLN A 192 -10.21 24.17 -1.31
N MET A 193 -9.68 24.90 -0.33
CA MET A 193 -8.83 24.37 0.74
C MET A 193 -9.63 24.31 2.04
N GLU A 194 -9.56 23.20 2.75
CA GLU A 194 -10.16 23.02 4.07
C GLU A 194 -9.15 22.41 5.04
N LEU A 195 -8.91 23.11 6.15
CA LEU A 195 -7.95 22.75 7.19
C LEU A 195 -8.68 22.64 8.52
N GLU A 196 -8.31 21.66 9.34
CA GLU A 196 -8.77 21.52 10.72
C GLU A 196 -7.58 21.54 11.66
N ALA A 197 -7.63 22.37 12.69
CA ALA A 197 -6.60 22.44 13.70
C ALA A 197 -6.95 21.56 14.90
N ILE A 198 -6.17 20.52 15.15
CA ILE A 198 -6.34 19.58 16.24
C ILE A 198 -5.31 19.88 17.33
N PRO A 199 -5.73 20.08 18.62
CA PRO A 199 -4.79 20.40 19.68
C PRO A 199 -3.85 19.22 19.95
N PHE A 200 -2.55 19.48 20.04
CA PHE A 200 -1.59 18.45 20.45
C PHE A 200 -1.77 18.08 21.93
N PRO A 201 -1.71 16.79 22.27
CA PRO A 201 -1.56 16.36 23.65
C PRO A 201 -0.27 16.93 24.23
N LYS A 202 -0.32 17.48 25.47
CA LYS A 202 0.85 18.02 26.15
C LYS A 202 2.01 17.01 26.16
N GLY A 203 3.16 17.41 25.67
CA GLY A 203 4.39 16.60 25.69
C GLY A 203 4.66 15.78 24.41
N THR A 204 3.80 15.83 23.41
CA THR A 204 4.06 15.22 22.11
C THR A 204 4.86 16.20 21.23
N LYS A 205 5.99 15.77 20.69
CA LYS A 205 6.62 16.51 19.58
C LYS A 205 5.73 16.31 18.35
N ALA A 206 5.45 17.41 17.64
CA ALA A 206 4.74 17.37 16.38
C ALA A 206 5.43 16.40 15.42
N ASN A 207 4.89 15.22 15.31
CA ASN A 207 5.14 14.40 14.14
C ASN A 207 4.05 14.78 13.14
N HIS A 208 4.47 15.26 11.99
CA HIS A 208 3.62 15.71 10.92
C HIS A 208 2.58 14.64 10.58
N PHE A 209 1.32 14.94 10.79
CA PHE A 209 0.23 14.17 10.22
C PHE A 209 0.12 14.63 8.78
N GLY A 210 0.67 13.84 7.87
CA GLY A 210 0.40 14.00 6.45
C GLY A 210 -1.12 14.02 6.19
N PRO A 211 -1.56 14.42 5.00
CA PRO A 211 -2.98 14.54 4.71
C PRO A 211 -3.66 13.24 5.09
N VAL A 212 -4.49 13.28 6.11
CA VAL A 212 -5.49 12.24 6.32
C VAL A 212 -6.46 12.45 5.17
N VAL A 213 -6.16 11.82 4.05
CA VAL A 213 -7.17 11.63 3.02
C VAL A 213 -8.20 10.75 3.70
N THR A 214 -9.26 11.38 4.21
CA THR A 214 -10.42 10.66 4.72
C THR A 214 -11.00 9.93 3.51
N PHE A 215 -10.46 8.77 3.21
CA PHE A 215 -11.17 7.83 2.36
C PHE A 215 -12.41 7.48 3.16
N MET A 216 -13.59 7.83 2.64
CA MET A 216 -14.79 7.15 3.08
C MET A 216 -14.44 5.67 3.13
N ASP A 217 -14.59 5.09 4.32
CA ASP A 217 -14.16 3.73 4.62
C ASP A 217 -14.99 2.71 3.84
N ASN A 218 -14.62 2.51 2.59
CA ASN A 218 -15.08 1.42 1.75
C ASN A 218 -13.91 0.49 1.37
N SER A 219 -12.83 0.50 2.15
CA SER A 219 -11.65 -0.34 1.96
C SER A 219 -12.02 -1.82 1.85
N ILE A 220 -12.93 -2.30 2.70
CA ILE A 220 -13.45 -3.66 2.69
C ILE A 220 -14.18 -3.97 1.38
N GLU A 221 -15.05 -3.07 0.91
CA GLU A 221 -15.79 -3.28 -0.34
C GLU A 221 -14.89 -3.22 -1.55
N ARG A 222 -13.93 -2.30 -1.58
CA ARG A 222 -12.91 -2.21 -2.63
C ARG A 222 -12.04 -3.46 -2.66
N LEU A 223 -11.62 -3.94 -1.49
CA LEU A 223 -10.86 -5.18 -1.36
C LEU A 223 -11.66 -6.36 -1.87
N ARG A 224 -12.94 -6.49 -1.46
CA ARG A 224 -13.85 -7.52 -1.96
C ARG A 224 -14.05 -7.44 -3.47
N TYR A 225 -14.16 -6.23 -4.02
CA TYR A 225 -14.31 -6.03 -5.46
C TYR A 225 -13.05 -6.48 -6.21
N ALA A 226 -11.87 -6.06 -5.75
CA ALA A 226 -10.60 -6.48 -6.34
C ALA A 226 -10.43 -8.02 -6.32
N LEU A 227 -10.75 -8.63 -5.18
CA LEU A 227 -10.69 -10.09 -5.02
C LEU A 227 -11.71 -10.82 -5.90
N LYS A 228 -12.93 -10.29 -6.06
CA LYS A 228 -13.96 -10.85 -6.93
C LYS A 228 -13.62 -10.71 -8.40
N ASP A 229 -13.03 -9.59 -8.79
CA ASP A 229 -12.61 -9.39 -10.19
C ASP A 229 -11.53 -10.38 -10.58
N PHE A 230 -10.59 -10.67 -9.67
CA PHE A 230 -9.59 -11.72 -9.89
C PHE A 230 -10.24 -13.11 -10.07
N GLN A 231 -11.30 -13.43 -9.33
CA GLN A 231 -12.04 -14.71 -9.52
C GLN A 231 -12.56 -14.87 -10.95
N LYS A 232 -12.88 -13.76 -11.61
CA LYS A 232 -13.33 -13.76 -13.01
C LYS A 232 -12.18 -13.83 -14.01
N ARG A 233 -10.95 -13.56 -13.56
CA ARG A 233 -9.78 -13.59 -14.44
C ARG A 233 -9.46 -15.03 -14.85
N LYS A 234 -9.35 -15.25 -16.15
CA LYS A 234 -9.00 -16.54 -16.72
C LYS A 234 -7.60 -17.04 -16.29
N GLN A 235 -6.74 -16.13 -15.81
CA GLN A 235 -5.38 -16.46 -15.35
C GLN A 235 -5.39 -17.48 -14.23
N ALA A 236 -6.22 -17.26 -13.18
CA ALA A 236 -6.28 -18.17 -12.05
C ALA A 236 -6.74 -19.58 -12.42
N ILE A 237 -7.64 -19.69 -13.41
CA ILE A 237 -8.20 -20.98 -13.86
C ILE A 237 -7.15 -21.79 -14.63
N GLY A 238 -6.23 -21.12 -15.32
CA GLY A 238 -5.16 -21.76 -16.10
C GLY A 238 -3.85 -21.97 -15.32
N ALA A 239 -3.77 -21.49 -14.10
CA ALA A 239 -2.58 -21.58 -13.27
C ALA A 239 -2.42 -22.96 -12.62
N VAL A 240 -1.18 -23.32 -12.29
CA VAL A 240 -0.89 -24.53 -11.50
C VAL A 240 -1.21 -24.26 -10.03
N PRO A 241 -2.14 -25.00 -9.41
CA PRO A 241 -2.46 -24.83 -8.01
C PRO A 241 -1.38 -25.40 -7.08
N PRO A 242 -1.23 -24.86 -5.85
CA PRO A 242 -2.02 -23.78 -5.25
C PRO A 242 -1.75 -22.42 -5.89
N VAL A 243 -2.79 -21.60 -6.01
CA VAL A 243 -2.68 -20.22 -6.50
C VAL A 243 -2.81 -19.26 -5.33
N PHE A 244 -1.92 -18.28 -5.22
CA PHE A 244 -1.95 -17.21 -4.23
C PHE A 244 -2.12 -15.86 -4.90
N LEU A 245 -2.85 -14.97 -4.24
CA LEU A 245 -2.90 -13.56 -4.57
C LEU A 245 -1.94 -12.80 -3.67
N ALA A 246 -0.95 -12.13 -4.23
CA ALA A 246 -0.17 -11.12 -3.53
C ALA A 246 -0.85 -9.76 -3.71
N ILE A 247 -1.18 -9.10 -2.60
CA ILE A 247 -1.90 -7.82 -2.63
C ILE A 247 -1.03 -6.73 -2.01
N ASP A 248 -0.86 -5.65 -2.78
CA ASP A 248 -0.20 -4.43 -2.35
C ASP A 248 -1.14 -3.61 -1.45
N CYS A 249 -0.72 -3.40 -0.21
CA CYS A 249 -1.44 -2.59 0.78
C CYS A 249 -0.51 -1.47 1.25
N PRO A 250 -0.60 -0.29 0.65
CA PRO A 250 0.20 0.86 1.05
C PRO A 250 -0.11 1.28 2.49
N PHE A 251 0.73 2.11 3.08
CA PHE A 251 0.66 2.51 4.49
C PHE A 251 -0.72 3.01 4.94
N ASN A 252 -1.44 3.71 4.05
CA ASN A 252 -2.80 4.21 4.27
C ASN A 252 -3.87 3.32 3.57
N GLY A 253 -3.52 2.08 3.24
CA GLY A 253 -4.41 1.11 2.61
C GLY A 253 -5.13 0.22 3.64
N PRO A 254 -5.80 -0.84 3.13
CA PRO A 254 -6.43 -1.84 3.97
C PRO A 254 -5.49 -2.42 5.01
N ASP A 255 -5.95 -2.56 6.23
CA ASP A 255 -5.23 -3.21 7.30
C ASP A 255 -5.64 -4.68 7.48
N SER A 256 -5.13 -5.32 8.54
CA SER A 256 -5.44 -6.73 8.80
C SER A 256 -6.92 -6.96 9.17
N GLU A 257 -7.60 -6.00 9.78
CA GLU A 257 -9.00 -6.09 10.12
C GLU A 257 -9.88 -5.98 8.88
N ASP A 258 -9.54 -5.09 7.94
CA ASP A 258 -10.19 -4.99 6.64
C ASP A 258 -10.12 -6.31 5.86
N PHE A 259 -8.95 -6.98 5.88
CA PHE A 259 -8.79 -8.30 5.26
C PHE A 259 -9.61 -9.37 5.98
N ASP A 260 -9.60 -9.39 7.31
CA ASP A 260 -10.42 -10.31 8.10
C ASP A 260 -11.89 -10.17 7.71
N GLN A 261 -12.40 -8.95 7.64
CA GLN A 261 -13.78 -8.67 7.27
C GLN A 261 -14.08 -8.96 5.80
N ALA A 262 -13.16 -8.66 4.88
CA ALA A 262 -13.36 -8.93 3.47
C ALA A 262 -13.37 -10.41 3.14
N LEU A 263 -12.48 -11.19 3.76
CA LEU A 263 -12.27 -12.61 3.47
C LEU A 263 -13.17 -13.52 4.31
N PHE A 264 -13.35 -13.23 5.59
CA PHE A 264 -14.05 -14.11 6.52
C PHE A 264 -15.43 -13.63 6.93
N GLY A 265 -15.74 -12.35 6.76
CA GLY A 265 -17.02 -11.76 7.07
C GLY A 265 -16.97 -10.69 8.15
N GLN A 266 -18.05 -9.95 8.28
CA GLN A 266 -18.11 -8.78 9.14
C GLN A 266 -18.70 -9.10 10.50
N THR A 267 -18.08 -8.55 11.53
CA THR A 267 -18.64 -8.45 12.87
C THR A 267 -19.47 -7.16 12.96
N VAL A 268 -20.74 -7.27 13.32
CA VAL A 268 -21.65 -6.13 13.45
C VAL A 268 -22.02 -5.97 14.92
N ASP A 269 -21.61 -4.85 15.53
CA ASP A 269 -22.04 -4.45 16.86
C ASP A 269 -23.36 -3.67 16.74
N HIS A 270 -24.45 -4.27 17.21
CA HIS A 270 -25.75 -3.61 17.25
C HIS A 270 -25.79 -2.69 18.47
N ARG A 271 -25.98 -1.40 18.22
CA ARG A 271 -26.07 -0.42 19.31
C ARG A 271 -27.45 0.21 19.39
N ASP A 272 -27.89 0.43 20.61
CA ASP A 272 -29.10 1.25 20.88
C ASP A 272 -28.82 2.69 20.44
N MET A 273 -29.66 3.22 19.56
CA MET A 273 -29.45 4.53 18.94
C MET A 273 -29.52 5.72 19.92
N HIS A 274 -30.18 5.52 21.09
CA HIS A 274 -30.35 6.58 22.06
C HIS A 274 -29.27 6.57 23.14
N SER A 275 -28.87 5.38 23.59
CA SER A 275 -27.91 5.22 24.68
C SER A 275 -26.49 4.91 24.21
N GLY A 276 -26.30 4.56 22.93
CA GLY A 276 -25.03 4.07 22.39
C GLY A 276 -24.57 2.70 22.93
N LYS A 277 -25.42 2.09 23.82
CA LYS A 277 -25.07 0.81 24.47
C LYS A 277 -25.15 -0.33 23.49
N SER A 278 -24.14 -1.23 23.50
CA SER A 278 -24.15 -2.44 22.68
C SER A 278 -25.35 -3.34 23.10
N LEU A 279 -26.11 -3.74 22.11
CA LEU A 279 -27.24 -4.70 22.23
C LEU A 279 -26.78 -6.12 21.92
N GLY A 280 -25.56 -6.29 21.45
CA GLY A 280 -24.94 -7.56 21.09
C GLY A 280 -24.19 -7.50 19.80
N ILE A 281 -23.35 -8.51 19.62
CA ILE A 281 -22.50 -8.65 18.42
C ILE A 281 -23.07 -9.80 17.60
N THR A 282 -23.27 -9.55 16.29
CA THR A 282 -23.60 -10.61 15.32
C THR A 282 -22.49 -10.72 14.30
N PHE A 283 -22.33 -11.92 13.76
CA PHE A 283 -21.40 -12.18 12.67
C PHE A 283 -22.18 -12.32 11.36
N ASN A 284 -21.81 -11.49 10.37
CA ASN A 284 -22.36 -11.57 9.03
C ASN A 284 -21.38 -12.35 8.14
N PRO A 285 -21.74 -13.58 7.70
CA PRO A 285 -20.87 -14.43 6.89
C PRO A 285 -20.84 -13.99 5.42
N ASN A 286 -20.50 -12.74 5.16
CA ASN A 286 -20.45 -12.15 3.82
C ASN A 286 -19.03 -12.09 3.24
N GLY A 287 -18.06 -12.71 3.90
CA GLY A 287 -16.68 -12.80 3.46
C GLY A 287 -16.49 -13.73 2.26
N LEU A 288 -15.40 -13.50 1.52
CA LEU A 288 -15.10 -14.24 0.30
C LEU A 288 -14.81 -15.72 0.57
N PHE A 289 -14.17 -16.05 1.70
CA PHE A 289 -13.79 -17.40 2.11
C PHE A 289 -14.83 -18.12 2.97
N VAL A 290 -16.04 -17.59 3.07
CA VAL A 290 -17.10 -18.18 3.91
C VAL A 290 -17.83 -19.33 3.20
N THR A 291 -17.73 -19.41 1.89
CA THR A 291 -18.40 -20.45 1.09
C THR A 291 -17.44 -21.15 0.14
N ASP A 292 -17.65 -22.46 -0.04
CA ASP A 292 -16.91 -23.29 -1.02
C ASP A 292 -17.33 -23.00 -2.48
N LYS A 293 -17.71 -21.78 -2.81
CA LYS A 293 -18.21 -21.42 -4.14
C LYS A 293 -17.08 -21.07 -5.09
N GLY A 294 -16.27 -22.08 -5.48
CA GLY A 294 -15.42 -21.97 -6.66
C GLY A 294 -14.35 -20.89 -6.59
N ILE A 295 -13.78 -20.65 -5.41
CA ILE A 295 -12.65 -19.73 -5.24
C ILE A 295 -11.40 -20.41 -5.78
N PRO A 296 -10.76 -19.90 -6.84
CA PRO A 296 -9.67 -20.58 -7.53
C PRO A 296 -8.31 -20.42 -6.81
N PHE A 297 -8.25 -19.75 -5.66
CA PHE A 297 -6.98 -19.52 -4.98
C PHE A 297 -6.95 -20.12 -3.56
N ALA A 298 -5.76 -20.55 -3.17
CA ALA A 298 -5.47 -21.19 -1.90
C ALA A 298 -5.37 -20.15 -0.76
N GLY A 299 -5.01 -18.93 -1.08
CA GLY A 299 -4.89 -17.88 -0.10
C GLY A 299 -4.49 -16.53 -0.69
N VAL A 300 -4.42 -15.54 0.20
CA VAL A 300 -3.99 -14.18 -0.07
C VAL A 300 -2.75 -13.88 0.74
N LEU A 301 -1.71 -13.34 0.11
CA LEU A 301 -0.51 -12.77 0.73
C LEU A 301 -0.70 -11.24 0.79
N ALA A 302 -1.09 -10.71 1.92
CA ALA A 302 -1.28 -9.28 2.11
C ALA A 302 0.02 -8.61 2.55
N PHE A 303 0.61 -7.79 1.70
CA PHE A 303 1.79 -6.97 2.00
C PHE A 303 1.33 -5.68 2.67
N LEU A 304 1.05 -5.77 3.97
CA LEU A 304 0.53 -4.65 4.76
C LEU A 304 1.58 -3.57 4.97
N LYS A 305 1.15 -2.30 4.91
CA LYS A 305 2.00 -1.13 5.15
C LYS A 305 3.22 -1.06 4.22
N LEU A 306 3.07 -1.57 3.00
CA LEU A 306 4.11 -1.47 2.00
C LEU A 306 4.44 -0.01 1.73
N SER A 307 5.70 0.35 1.86
CA SER A 307 6.22 1.68 1.57
C SER A 307 7.48 1.57 0.73
N MET A 308 7.93 2.69 0.17
CA MET A 308 9.19 2.74 -0.58
C MET A 308 10.44 2.55 0.28
N VAL A 309 10.31 2.58 1.60
CA VAL A 309 11.43 2.46 2.54
C VAL A 309 11.36 1.22 3.43
N GLY A 310 10.33 0.41 3.29
CA GLY A 310 10.21 -0.83 4.03
C GLY A 310 8.92 -1.58 3.75
N ALA A 311 8.96 -2.89 3.93
CA ALA A 311 7.79 -3.76 3.98
C ALA A 311 7.95 -4.71 5.16
N ALA A 312 6.84 -5.03 5.80
CA ALA A 312 6.77 -6.17 6.71
C ALA A 312 6.58 -7.46 5.89
N ASP A 313 6.89 -8.60 6.49
CA ASP A 313 6.50 -9.89 5.90
C ASP A 313 4.98 -9.89 5.67
N PRO A 314 4.51 -10.47 4.55
CA PRO A 314 3.08 -10.52 4.29
C PRO A 314 2.36 -11.42 5.28
N VAL A 315 1.12 -11.06 5.59
CA VAL A 315 0.19 -11.93 6.31
C VAL A 315 -0.45 -12.89 5.31
N LEU A 316 -0.44 -14.18 5.63
CA LEU A 316 -1.08 -15.22 4.80
C LEU A 316 -2.51 -15.48 5.27
N TYR A 317 -3.48 -15.14 4.45
CA TYR A 317 -4.89 -15.47 4.65
C TYR A 317 -5.23 -16.73 3.87
N LEU A 318 -5.57 -17.81 4.57
CA LEU A 318 -5.87 -19.09 3.93
C LEU A 318 -7.35 -19.27 3.62
N ASN A 319 -7.61 -19.75 2.42
CA ASN A 319 -8.93 -20.27 2.08
C ASN A 319 -9.15 -21.59 2.85
N PRO A 320 -10.14 -21.69 3.77
CA PRO A 320 -10.35 -22.88 4.57
C PRO A 320 -10.82 -24.10 3.76
N TYR A 321 -11.30 -23.88 2.54
CA TYR A 321 -11.75 -24.94 1.63
C TYR A 321 -10.69 -25.42 0.64
N GLN A 322 -9.49 -24.79 0.64
CA GLN A 322 -8.40 -25.22 -0.21
C GLN A 322 -7.89 -26.62 0.22
N ARG A 323 -7.50 -27.46 -0.76
CA ARG A 323 -7.07 -28.84 -0.53
C ARG A 323 -5.63 -29.10 -0.99
N TRP A 324 -4.93 -28.06 -1.43
CA TRP A 324 -3.56 -28.19 -1.91
C TRP A 324 -2.56 -28.16 -0.76
N LYS A 325 -1.47 -28.90 -0.94
CA LYS A 325 -0.33 -28.78 -0.04
C LYS A 325 0.25 -27.37 -0.14
N LEU A 326 0.42 -26.71 0.99
CA LEU A 326 1.05 -25.40 1.06
C LEU A 326 2.57 -25.56 1.09
N PRO A 327 3.33 -24.65 0.43
CA PRO A 327 4.78 -24.58 0.62
C PRO A 327 5.11 -24.34 2.09
N ALA A 328 6.05 -25.13 2.65
CA ALA A 328 6.44 -25.00 4.06
C ALA A 328 6.96 -23.59 4.39
N ALA A 329 7.66 -22.96 3.44
CA ALA A 329 8.16 -21.60 3.58
C ALA A 329 7.02 -20.58 3.73
N LEU A 330 5.89 -20.73 3.04
CA LEU A 330 4.72 -19.87 3.22
C LEU A 330 3.94 -20.21 4.50
N ALA A 331 3.86 -21.47 4.88
CA ALA A 331 3.18 -21.90 6.10
C ALA A 331 3.87 -21.38 7.39
N SER A 332 5.11 -20.90 7.31
CA SER A 332 5.85 -20.31 8.43
C SER A 332 5.54 -18.82 8.69
N HIS A 333 4.66 -18.22 7.88
CA HIS A 333 4.23 -16.83 8.06
C HIS A 333 3.17 -16.69 9.15
N GLU A 334 2.90 -15.43 9.55
CA GLU A 334 1.66 -15.11 10.25
C GLU A 334 0.51 -15.56 9.34
N THR A 335 -0.30 -16.49 9.85
CA THR A 335 -1.36 -17.12 9.07
C THR A 335 -2.70 -16.89 9.75
N ARG A 336 -3.70 -16.50 8.97
CA ARG A 336 -5.08 -16.33 9.39
C ARG A 336 -5.97 -17.27 8.60
N VAL A 337 -6.83 -18.00 9.29
CA VAL A 337 -7.80 -18.93 8.70
C VAL A 337 -9.09 -18.94 9.49
N TRP A 338 -10.21 -19.08 8.79
CA TRP A 338 -11.52 -19.25 9.41
C TRP A 338 -11.79 -20.73 9.71
N THR A 339 -12.11 -21.05 10.96
CA THR A 339 -12.53 -22.41 11.36
C THR A 339 -13.89 -22.43 12.05
N SER A 340 -14.09 -21.74 13.13
CA SER A 340 -15.34 -21.39 13.82
C SER A 340 -15.22 -20.01 14.45
N GLY A 341 -14.33 -19.24 13.93
CA GLY A 341 -13.79 -17.95 14.25
C GLY A 341 -12.42 -17.79 13.59
N ILE A 342 -11.86 -16.59 13.54
CA ILE A 342 -10.55 -16.38 12.95
C ILE A 342 -9.49 -17.02 13.85
N LYS A 343 -8.77 -18.01 13.32
CA LYS A 343 -7.60 -18.59 13.95
C LYS A 343 -6.37 -17.90 13.42
N MET A 344 -5.59 -17.31 14.33
CA MET A 344 -4.32 -16.67 14.00
C MET A 344 -3.15 -17.56 14.46
N THR A 345 -2.13 -17.65 13.62
CA THR A 345 -0.84 -18.26 13.96
C THR A 345 0.21 -17.20 13.74
N ALA A 346 0.99 -16.88 14.77
CA ALA A 346 2.12 -15.95 14.64
C ALA A 346 3.21 -16.56 13.74
N ALA A 347 4.01 -15.69 13.11
CA ALA A 347 5.17 -16.12 12.35
C ALA A 347 6.15 -16.88 13.25
N THR A 348 6.63 -18.02 12.75
CA THR A 348 7.58 -18.90 13.48
C THR A 348 9.03 -18.65 13.08
N ARG A 349 9.30 -17.70 12.21
CA ARG A 349 10.62 -17.37 11.68
C ARG A 349 10.95 -15.90 11.87
N GLU A 350 12.23 -15.58 11.79
CA GLU A 350 12.68 -14.20 11.72
C GLU A 350 12.09 -13.53 10.45
N PRO A 351 11.71 -12.25 10.54
CA PRO A 351 11.18 -11.52 9.39
C PRO A 351 12.13 -11.60 8.20
N THR A 352 11.63 -12.09 7.07
CA THR A 352 12.43 -12.25 5.85
C THR A 352 12.79 -10.91 5.25
N ILE A 353 11.96 -9.90 5.52
CA ILE A 353 12.02 -8.63 4.82
C ILE A 353 12.70 -7.56 5.65
N ASN A 354 13.98 -7.72 5.84
CA ASN A 354 14.87 -6.59 5.70
C ASN A 354 15.26 -6.37 4.21
N LEU A 355 14.51 -6.96 3.27
CA LEU A 355 14.73 -6.82 1.83
C LEU A 355 14.61 -5.39 1.35
N LEU A 356 13.85 -4.59 2.07
CA LEU A 356 13.58 -3.20 1.76
C LEU A 356 14.11 -2.25 2.84
N ARG A 357 15.06 -2.65 3.66
CA ARG A 357 15.91 -1.67 4.32
C ARG A 357 16.80 -1.04 3.26
N PHE A 358 16.24 -0.06 2.57
CA PHE A 358 16.99 0.74 1.61
C PHE A 358 18.02 1.63 2.28
N VAL A 359 17.86 1.90 3.57
CA VAL A 359 18.75 2.76 4.34
C VAL A 359 19.02 2.08 5.67
N GLU A 360 20.22 1.58 5.87
CA GLU A 360 20.76 1.45 7.21
C GLU A 360 20.93 2.89 7.72
N TYR A 361 20.09 3.29 8.66
CA TYR A 361 20.36 4.50 9.42
C TYR A 361 21.58 4.22 10.30
N ASN A 362 22.76 4.65 9.83
CA ASN A 362 23.90 4.86 10.69
C ASN A 362 23.69 6.11 11.54
#